data_58855528d1d2aedb8976fcc025a83942
#
_entry.id   58855528d1d2aedb8976fcc025a83942
#
_cell.length_a   1.000
_cell.length_b   1.000
_cell.length_c   1.000
_cell.angle_alpha   90.00
_cell.angle_beta   90.00
_cell.angle_gamma   90.00
#
_symmetry.space_group_name_H-M   'P 1'
#
loop_
_entity.id
_entity.type
_entity.pdbx_description
1 polymer ?
#
loop_
_entity_poly.entity_id
_entity_poly.type
_entity_poly.pdbx_seq_one_letter_code
_entity_poly.pdbx_strand_id
1 'polypeptide(L)'
;VSMGVQSFDDGILKWMNRRHNAANAVKAYEILEDVGVENISIDLIFGLPQLSSALWDETLQKALSISSKGNLPKHISSYQLSVEPGSALASLMAKGSWNEASEELCAAQYARLCEVLGTAGYNHYEISNFSLPGFEAVHNSAYWRHVPYIGLGPGAHSYLTGGSFVRKWNEPDLVRYFDAVTAKDL
;
A
#
# COMPACT_ATOMS: atom_id res chain seq x y z
N VAL A 1 5.73 11.37 -6.12
CA VAL A 1 6.03 11.03 -4.71
C VAL A 1 4.93 10.13 -4.18
N SER A 2 5.27 9.07 -3.39
CA SER A 2 4.29 8.25 -2.65
C SER A 2 4.42 8.53 -1.15
N MET A 3 3.28 8.65 -0.48
CA MET A 3 3.17 8.97 0.94
C MET A 3 2.38 7.90 1.67
N GLY A 4 2.98 7.25 2.67
CA GLY A 4 2.31 6.30 3.54
C GLY A 4 1.43 6.99 4.59
N VAL A 5 0.24 7.44 4.20
CA VAL A 5 -0.75 8.06 5.11
C VAL A 5 -1.38 7.02 6.03
N GLN A 6 -1.77 5.88 5.50
CA GLN A 6 -2.34 4.70 6.11
C GLN A 6 -3.76 4.91 6.67
N SER A 7 -4.02 5.96 7.42
CA SER A 7 -5.30 6.35 7.99
C SER A 7 -5.32 7.85 8.31
N PHE A 8 -6.51 8.41 8.46
CA PHE A 8 -6.73 9.76 9.01
C PHE A 8 -7.33 9.72 10.42
N ASP A 9 -7.33 8.56 11.06
CA ASP A 9 -7.69 8.40 12.47
C ASP A 9 -6.43 8.21 13.32
N ASP A 10 -6.23 9.10 14.29
CA ASP A 10 -5.03 9.09 15.13
C ASP A 10 -4.96 7.86 16.05
N GLY A 11 -6.11 7.30 16.43
CA GLY A 11 -6.18 6.05 17.21
C GLY A 11 -5.67 4.86 16.40
N ILE A 12 -6.08 4.75 15.15
CA ILE A 12 -5.61 3.73 14.20
C ILE A 12 -4.12 3.92 13.91
N LEU A 13 -3.67 5.14 13.62
CA LEU A 13 -2.25 5.43 13.39
C LEU A 13 -1.38 5.06 14.59
N LYS A 14 -1.82 5.39 15.79
CA LYS A 14 -1.13 5.02 17.03
C LYS A 14 -1.09 3.50 17.23
N TRP A 15 -2.20 2.80 16.96
CA TRP A 15 -2.27 1.35 17.03
C TRP A 15 -1.30 0.70 16.04
N MET A 16 -1.19 1.23 14.82
CA MET A 16 -0.21 0.80 13.80
C MET A 16 1.23 1.18 14.15
N ASN A 17 1.48 1.79 15.30
CA ASN A 17 2.80 2.30 15.71
C ASN A 17 3.39 3.30 14.72
N ARG A 18 2.55 4.13 14.09
CA ARG A 18 3.00 5.18 13.19
C ARG A 18 3.51 6.39 13.98
N ARG A 19 4.59 7.02 13.48
CA ARG A 19 5.22 8.19 14.11
C ARG A 19 4.48 9.50 13.81
N HIS A 20 3.69 9.53 12.76
CA HIS A 20 2.90 10.68 12.35
C HIS A 20 1.45 10.53 12.81
N ASN A 21 0.72 11.65 12.83
CA ASN A 21 -0.72 11.74 13.00
C ASN A 21 -1.40 12.23 11.71
N ALA A 22 -2.72 12.29 11.68
CA ALA A 22 -3.50 12.74 10.53
C ALA A 22 -3.13 14.17 10.08
N ALA A 23 -2.94 15.08 11.03
CA ALA A 23 -2.56 16.47 10.73
C ALA A 23 -1.17 16.54 10.08
N ASN A 24 -0.22 15.70 10.51
CA ASN A 24 1.10 15.61 9.87
C ASN A 24 1.01 15.13 8.43
N ALA A 25 0.13 14.15 8.14
CA ALA A 25 -0.08 13.63 6.79
C ALA A 25 -0.62 14.73 5.86
N VAL A 26 -1.65 15.45 6.29
CA VAL A 26 -2.22 16.59 5.54
C VAL A 26 -1.15 17.65 5.29
N LYS A 27 -0.45 18.09 6.34
CA LYS A 27 0.61 19.10 6.21
C LYS A 27 1.73 18.67 5.26
N ALA A 28 2.14 17.40 5.31
CA ALA A 28 3.16 16.88 4.39
C ALA A 28 2.67 16.90 2.94
N TYR A 29 1.40 16.57 2.70
CA TYR A 29 0.79 16.67 1.38
C TYR A 29 0.80 18.11 0.86
N GLU A 30 0.36 19.08 1.67
CA GLU A 30 0.36 20.50 1.33
C GLU A 30 1.76 21.02 1.02
N ILE A 31 2.78 20.62 1.80
CA ILE A 31 4.18 20.99 1.53
C ILE A 31 4.63 20.47 0.15
N LEU A 32 4.27 19.24 -0.22
CA LEU A 32 4.60 18.71 -1.54
C LEU A 32 3.95 19.51 -2.66
N GLU A 33 2.68 19.90 -2.50
CA GLU A 33 2.00 20.78 -3.46
C GLU A 33 2.64 22.16 -3.54
N ASP A 34 3.06 22.73 -2.41
CA ASP A 34 3.67 24.07 -2.34
C ASP A 34 5.02 24.12 -3.04
N VAL A 35 5.78 23.03 -3.01
CA VAL A 35 7.05 22.93 -3.75
C VAL A 35 6.89 22.45 -5.19
N GLY A 36 5.66 22.33 -5.70
CA GLY A 36 5.35 22.04 -7.08
C GLY A 36 5.34 20.56 -7.46
N VAL A 37 5.20 19.64 -6.49
CA VAL A 37 5.01 18.21 -6.79
C VAL A 37 3.57 17.97 -7.23
N GLU A 38 3.36 17.71 -8.50
CA GLU A 38 2.01 17.49 -9.08
C GLU A 38 1.53 16.04 -8.98
N ASN A 39 2.45 15.07 -9.07
CA ASN A 39 2.12 13.65 -9.02
C ASN A 39 2.39 13.08 -7.62
N ILE A 40 1.36 13.09 -6.79
CA ILE A 40 1.39 12.59 -5.42
C ILE A 40 0.47 11.37 -5.33
N SER A 41 1.02 10.27 -4.81
CA SER A 41 0.29 9.08 -4.40
C SER A 41 0.16 9.03 -2.89
N ILE A 42 -0.96 8.52 -2.40
CA ILE A 42 -1.15 8.22 -0.97
C ILE A 42 -1.47 6.74 -0.80
N ASP A 43 -0.99 6.17 0.31
CA ASP A 43 -1.25 4.79 0.65
C ASP A 43 -2.20 4.73 1.86
N LEU A 44 -3.24 3.88 1.79
CA LEU A 44 -4.23 3.64 2.83
C LEU A 44 -4.23 2.16 3.22
N ILE A 45 -4.65 1.86 4.44
CA ILE A 45 -4.83 0.47 4.93
C ILE A 45 -6.26 0.31 5.43
N PHE A 46 -6.92 -0.76 4.98
CA PHE A 46 -8.22 -1.20 5.45
C PHE A 46 -8.17 -2.64 6.01
N GLY A 47 -9.28 -3.19 6.44
CA GLY A 47 -9.33 -4.56 6.99
C GLY A 47 -8.79 -4.65 8.42
N LEU A 48 -8.94 -3.57 9.21
CA LEU A 48 -8.62 -3.61 10.64
C LEU A 48 -9.91 -3.83 11.44
N PRO A 49 -9.89 -4.67 12.49
CA PRO A 49 -11.09 -4.95 13.31
C PRO A 49 -11.70 -3.69 13.95
N GLN A 50 -10.87 -2.73 14.30
CA GLN A 50 -11.29 -1.45 14.90
C GLN A 50 -11.71 -0.38 13.88
N LEU A 51 -11.53 -0.62 12.58
CA LEU A 51 -11.92 0.30 11.52
C LEU A 51 -13.40 0.06 11.18
N SER A 52 -14.30 0.81 11.80
CA SER A 52 -15.73 0.75 11.47
C SER A 52 -16.00 1.27 10.05
N SER A 53 -17.14 0.90 9.48
CA SER A 53 -17.57 1.41 8.17
C SER A 53 -17.66 2.94 8.13
N ALA A 54 -18.15 3.57 9.20
CA ALA A 54 -18.22 5.03 9.29
C ALA A 54 -16.82 5.66 9.28
N LEU A 55 -15.88 5.11 10.06
CA LEU A 55 -14.50 5.61 10.11
C LEU A 55 -13.75 5.39 8.80
N TRP A 56 -14.10 4.30 8.08
CA TRP A 56 -13.58 4.06 6.74
C TRP A 56 -14.11 5.09 5.74
N ASP A 57 -15.41 5.39 5.77
CA ASP A 57 -16.00 6.45 4.94
C ASP A 57 -15.34 7.82 5.20
N GLU A 58 -15.14 8.19 6.47
CA GLU A 58 -14.43 9.41 6.83
C GLU A 58 -13.00 9.44 6.29
N THR A 59 -12.30 8.31 6.35
CA THR A 59 -10.94 8.15 5.80
C THR A 59 -10.92 8.39 4.29
N LEU A 60 -11.86 7.79 3.56
CA LEU A 60 -11.97 7.97 2.11
C LEU A 60 -12.31 9.42 1.73
N GLN A 61 -13.25 10.06 2.45
CA GLN A 61 -13.59 11.47 2.21
C GLN A 61 -12.40 12.39 2.49
N LYS A 62 -11.66 12.16 3.57
CA LYS A 62 -10.44 12.90 3.87
C LYS A 62 -9.35 12.69 2.83
N ALA A 63 -9.20 11.48 2.30
CA ALA A 63 -8.26 11.19 1.21
C ALA A 63 -8.57 12.01 -0.04
N LEU A 64 -9.85 12.13 -0.40
CA LEU A 64 -10.33 12.92 -1.55
C LEU A 64 -10.28 14.43 -1.31
N SER A 65 -10.20 14.88 -0.06
CA SER A 65 -10.14 16.30 0.31
C SER A 65 -8.83 16.68 1.02
N ILE A 66 -7.76 15.91 0.84
CA ILE A 66 -6.48 16.12 1.53
C ILE A 66 -5.81 17.45 1.16
N SER A 67 -6.01 17.90 -0.07
CA SER A 67 -5.45 19.14 -0.59
C SER A 67 -6.29 20.35 -0.21
N SER A 68 -5.69 21.36 0.41
CA SER A 68 -6.33 22.68 0.63
C SER A 68 -6.57 23.46 -0.67
N LYS A 69 -5.91 23.07 -1.76
CA LYS A 69 -6.07 23.65 -3.11
C LYS A 69 -7.17 22.97 -3.93
N GLY A 70 -7.82 21.94 -3.38
CA GLY A 70 -8.87 21.18 -4.06
C GLY A 70 -8.37 20.18 -5.10
N ASN A 71 -7.07 19.88 -5.15
CA ASN A 71 -6.53 18.86 -6.03
C ASN A 71 -6.74 17.48 -5.45
N LEU A 72 -7.12 16.51 -6.29
CA LEU A 72 -7.14 15.10 -5.89
C LEU A 72 -5.71 14.51 -5.93
N PRO A 73 -5.37 13.58 -5.02
CA PRO A 73 -4.20 12.73 -5.20
C PRO A 73 -4.27 12.06 -6.58
N LYS A 74 -3.15 12.01 -7.29
CA LYS A 74 -3.13 11.40 -8.63
C LYS A 74 -3.27 9.89 -8.60
N HIS A 75 -2.90 9.31 -7.47
CA HIS A 75 -2.89 7.86 -7.26
C HIS A 75 -3.21 7.54 -5.79
N ILE A 76 -3.94 6.47 -5.55
CA ILE A 76 -4.26 5.95 -4.23
C ILE A 76 -3.98 4.45 -4.23
N SER A 77 -3.07 4.00 -3.35
CA SER A 77 -2.90 2.60 -3.03
C SER A 77 -3.71 2.30 -1.78
N SER A 78 -4.49 1.23 -1.78
CA SER A 78 -5.25 0.82 -0.61
C SER A 78 -5.08 -0.69 -0.40
N TYR A 79 -4.43 -1.04 0.69
CA TYR A 79 -4.08 -2.41 1.02
C TYR A 79 -4.94 -2.94 2.15
N GLN A 80 -5.44 -4.16 1.99
CA GLN A 80 -5.98 -4.89 3.13
C GLN A 80 -4.85 -5.24 4.08
N LEU A 81 -5.06 -5.06 5.39
CA LEU A 81 -4.11 -5.50 6.39
C LEU A 81 -3.90 -7.01 6.27
N SER A 82 -2.67 -7.44 6.11
CA SER A 82 -2.26 -8.84 6.15
C SER A 82 -1.35 -9.11 7.33
N VAL A 83 -1.46 -10.30 7.90
CA VAL A 83 -0.63 -10.72 9.03
C VAL A 83 0.52 -11.57 8.51
N GLU A 84 1.68 -10.95 8.36
CA GLU A 84 2.87 -11.63 7.89
C GLU A 84 3.47 -12.54 8.97
N PRO A 85 3.87 -13.78 8.62
CA PRO A 85 4.58 -14.67 9.56
C PRO A 85 5.79 -14.01 10.20
N GLY A 86 5.96 -14.20 11.51
CA GLY A 86 7.07 -13.62 12.27
C GLY A 86 6.90 -12.14 12.66
N SER A 87 5.81 -11.49 12.24
CA SER A 87 5.50 -10.11 12.64
C SER A 87 5.05 -10.02 14.11
N ALA A 88 5.13 -8.81 14.67
CA ALA A 88 4.57 -8.54 16.00
C ALA A 88 3.06 -8.84 16.04
N LEU A 89 2.34 -8.57 14.96
CA LEU A 89 0.90 -8.80 14.84
C LEU A 89 0.58 -10.31 14.85
N ALA A 90 1.38 -11.14 14.13
CA ALA A 90 1.27 -12.59 14.19
C ALA A 90 1.49 -13.13 15.62
N SER A 91 2.41 -12.52 16.37
CA SER A 91 2.66 -12.87 17.77
C SER A 91 1.50 -12.51 18.68
N LEU A 92 0.80 -11.39 18.46
CA LEU A 92 -0.40 -11.00 19.19
C LEU A 92 -1.58 -11.93 18.87
N MET A 93 -1.74 -12.30 17.61
CA MET A 93 -2.74 -13.28 17.16
C MET A 93 -2.54 -14.64 17.83
N ALA A 94 -1.31 -15.17 17.83
CA ALA A 94 -0.99 -16.45 18.45
C ALA A 94 -1.25 -16.46 19.97
N LYS A 95 -1.19 -15.30 20.62
CA LYS A 95 -1.53 -15.13 22.05
C LYS A 95 -3.03 -14.89 22.31
N GLY A 96 -3.86 -14.83 21.27
CA GLY A 96 -5.27 -14.48 21.39
C GLY A 96 -5.54 -13.04 21.85
N SER A 97 -4.55 -12.16 21.76
CA SER A 97 -4.66 -10.77 22.19
C SER A 97 -5.19 -9.85 21.08
N TRP A 98 -5.26 -10.34 19.85
CA TRP A 98 -5.80 -9.64 18.70
C TRP A 98 -6.29 -10.66 17.65
N ASN A 99 -7.34 -10.31 16.93
CA ASN A 99 -7.88 -11.10 15.83
C ASN A 99 -7.97 -10.24 14.57
N GLU A 100 -7.94 -10.88 13.40
CA GLU A 100 -8.17 -10.21 12.12
C GLU A 100 -9.62 -9.72 12.02
N ALA A 101 -9.85 -8.76 11.14
CA ALA A 101 -11.18 -8.36 10.72
C ALA A 101 -11.88 -9.54 10.03
N SER A 102 -13.21 -9.61 10.12
CA SER A 102 -13.94 -10.63 9.37
C SER A 102 -13.85 -10.41 7.86
N GLU A 103 -13.98 -11.49 7.10
CA GLU A 103 -13.99 -11.43 5.63
C GLU A 103 -15.11 -10.52 5.12
N GLU A 104 -16.28 -10.55 5.77
CA GLU A 104 -17.42 -9.70 5.42
C GLU A 104 -17.10 -8.22 5.61
N LEU A 105 -16.41 -7.86 6.70
CA LEU A 105 -16.01 -6.47 6.95
C LEU A 105 -14.98 -6.03 5.91
N CYS A 106 -13.98 -6.86 5.62
CA CYS A 106 -12.98 -6.58 4.60
C CYS A 106 -13.61 -6.40 3.22
N ALA A 107 -14.52 -7.30 2.84
CA ALA A 107 -15.23 -7.22 1.57
C ALA A 107 -16.10 -5.96 1.47
N ALA A 108 -16.81 -5.60 2.54
CA ALA A 108 -17.63 -4.39 2.58
C ALA A 108 -16.78 -3.11 2.45
N GLN A 109 -15.64 -3.06 3.16
CA GLN A 109 -14.71 -1.92 3.07
C GLN A 109 -14.08 -1.81 1.68
N TYR A 110 -13.74 -2.93 1.06
CA TYR A 110 -13.20 -2.95 -0.30
C TYR A 110 -14.25 -2.52 -1.34
N ALA A 111 -15.46 -3.02 -1.24
CA ALA A 111 -16.56 -2.59 -2.12
C ALA A 111 -16.82 -1.08 -2.01
N ARG A 112 -16.81 -0.56 -0.78
CA ARG A 112 -16.97 0.88 -0.52
C ARG A 112 -15.82 1.71 -1.09
N LEU A 113 -14.58 1.23 -0.96
CA LEU A 113 -13.41 1.85 -1.60
C LEU A 113 -13.60 1.99 -3.11
N CYS A 114 -13.96 0.89 -3.78
CA CYS A 114 -14.18 0.87 -5.23
C CYS A 114 -15.29 1.84 -5.65
N GLU A 115 -16.40 1.88 -4.92
CA GLU A 115 -17.52 2.80 -5.18
C GLU A 115 -17.09 4.26 -5.05
N VAL A 116 -16.46 4.63 -3.93
CA VAL A 116 -16.09 6.03 -3.64
C VAL A 116 -15.05 6.53 -4.63
N LEU A 117 -13.98 5.75 -4.86
CA LEU A 117 -12.93 6.17 -5.78
C LEU A 117 -13.40 6.16 -7.23
N GLY A 118 -14.22 5.18 -7.63
CA GLY A 118 -14.82 5.15 -8.96
C GLY A 118 -15.71 6.37 -9.21
N THR A 119 -16.54 6.78 -8.23
CA THR A 119 -17.36 7.99 -8.30
C THR A 119 -16.52 9.27 -8.39
N ALA A 120 -15.34 9.28 -7.75
CA ALA A 120 -14.39 10.39 -7.81
C ALA A 120 -13.54 10.41 -9.10
N GLY A 121 -13.76 9.48 -10.04
CA GLY A 121 -13.12 9.44 -11.35
C GLY A 121 -11.78 8.69 -11.40
N TYR A 122 -11.50 7.87 -10.38
CA TYR A 122 -10.32 7.01 -10.41
C TYR A 122 -10.58 5.73 -11.21
N ASN A 123 -9.61 5.32 -12.01
CA ASN A 123 -9.54 4.02 -12.62
C ASN A 123 -8.99 3.01 -11.59
N HIS A 124 -9.72 1.93 -11.37
CA HIS A 124 -9.26 0.77 -10.63
C HIS A 124 -8.46 -0.13 -11.61
N TYR A 125 -7.16 0.09 -11.72
CA TYR A 125 -6.35 -0.53 -12.78
C TYR A 125 -5.68 -1.85 -12.34
N GLU A 126 -5.66 -2.14 -11.05
CA GLU A 126 -5.26 -3.43 -10.47
C GLU A 126 -5.83 -3.56 -9.04
N ILE A 127 -5.60 -4.67 -8.34
CA ILE A 127 -6.32 -5.06 -7.12
C ILE A 127 -6.31 -3.98 -6.03
N SER A 128 -5.15 -3.36 -5.77
CA SER A 128 -4.96 -2.44 -4.64
C SER A 128 -4.75 -0.99 -5.05
N ASN A 129 -4.66 -0.72 -6.35
CA ASN A 129 -4.24 0.58 -6.83
C ASN A 129 -5.28 1.25 -7.74
N PHE A 130 -5.50 2.51 -7.44
CA PHE A 130 -6.45 3.39 -8.13
C PHE A 130 -5.71 4.65 -8.57
N SER A 131 -6.00 5.14 -9.78
CA SER A 131 -5.38 6.36 -10.27
C SER A 131 -6.36 7.21 -11.07
N LEU A 132 -6.13 8.51 -11.10
CA LEU A 132 -6.71 9.33 -12.16
C LEU A 132 -6.17 8.87 -13.51
N PRO A 133 -6.93 9.03 -14.62
CA PRO A 133 -6.51 8.60 -15.94
C PRO A 133 -5.13 9.14 -16.32
N GLY A 134 -4.22 8.24 -16.74
CA GLY A 134 -2.85 8.57 -17.12
C GLY A 134 -1.84 8.66 -15.97
N PHE A 135 -2.26 8.34 -14.74
CA PHE A 135 -1.38 8.30 -13.58
C PHE A 135 -1.18 6.89 -13.00
N GLU A 136 -1.51 5.86 -13.78
CA GLU A 136 -1.25 4.47 -13.43
C GLU A 136 0.25 4.25 -13.18
N ALA A 137 0.59 3.58 -12.07
CA ALA A 137 1.99 3.30 -11.73
C ALA A 137 2.61 2.37 -12.78
N VAL A 138 3.57 2.87 -13.55
CA VAL A 138 4.22 2.14 -14.64
C VAL A 138 4.83 0.82 -14.14
N HIS A 139 5.49 0.86 -12.98
CA HIS A 139 6.12 -0.30 -12.38
C HIS A 139 5.09 -1.38 -12.01
N ASN A 140 3.99 -1.02 -11.32
CA ASN A 140 2.92 -1.97 -11.00
C ASN A 140 2.27 -2.55 -12.26
N SER A 141 1.97 -1.70 -13.23
CA SER A 141 1.39 -2.11 -14.51
C SER A 141 2.29 -3.08 -15.27
N ALA A 142 3.61 -2.96 -15.14
CA ALA A 142 4.58 -3.86 -15.76
C ALA A 142 4.44 -5.31 -15.24
N TYR A 143 4.19 -5.50 -13.93
CA TYR A 143 3.95 -6.84 -13.37
C TYR A 143 2.72 -7.51 -13.99
N TRP A 144 1.61 -6.78 -14.08
CA TRP A 144 0.36 -7.28 -14.66
C TRP A 144 0.47 -7.57 -16.17
N ARG A 145 1.36 -6.88 -16.86
CA ARG A 145 1.66 -7.09 -18.29
C ARG A 145 2.74 -8.13 -18.52
N HIS A 146 3.21 -8.80 -17.47
CA HIS A 146 4.28 -9.81 -17.55
C HIS A 146 5.57 -9.28 -18.20
N VAL A 147 5.89 -8.01 -17.97
CA VAL A 147 7.16 -7.44 -18.44
C VAL A 147 8.32 -8.07 -17.64
N PRO A 148 9.36 -8.58 -18.32
CA PRO A 148 10.53 -9.13 -17.63
C PRO A 148 11.21 -8.10 -16.73
N TYR A 149 11.69 -8.54 -15.59
CA TYR A 149 12.43 -7.71 -14.65
C TYR A 149 13.49 -8.50 -13.88
N ILE A 150 14.50 -7.82 -13.39
CA ILE A 150 15.56 -8.35 -12.55
C ILE A 150 15.44 -7.72 -11.16
N GLY A 151 15.30 -8.57 -10.13
CA GLY A 151 15.31 -8.17 -8.74
C GLY A 151 16.73 -8.10 -8.21
N LEU A 152 17.07 -7.01 -7.53
CA LEU A 152 18.37 -6.79 -6.89
C LEU A 152 18.22 -6.71 -5.38
N GLY A 153 19.08 -7.39 -4.66
CA GLY A 153 19.10 -7.40 -3.20
C GLY A 153 18.42 -8.63 -2.56
N PRO A 154 18.49 -8.75 -1.22
CA PRO A 154 17.91 -9.87 -0.49
C PRO A 154 16.40 -9.91 -0.65
N GLY A 155 15.85 -11.12 -0.83
CA GLY A 155 14.41 -11.35 -1.03
C GLY A 155 13.84 -10.81 -2.34
N ALA A 156 14.64 -10.20 -3.21
CA ALA A 156 14.16 -9.65 -4.47
C ALA A 156 13.80 -10.75 -5.47
N HIS A 157 12.69 -10.55 -6.17
CA HIS A 157 12.21 -11.47 -7.20
C HIS A 157 12.63 -10.99 -8.58
N SER A 158 12.87 -11.94 -9.48
CA SER A 158 13.10 -11.71 -10.90
C SER A 158 12.07 -12.48 -11.72
N TYR A 159 11.68 -11.91 -12.85
CA TYR A 159 10.85 -12.56 -13.84
C TYR A 159 11.53 -12.47 -15.21
N LEU A 160 11.94 -13.61 -15.74
CA LEU A 160 12.75 -13.70 -16.95
C LEU A 160 11.96 -14.41 -18.05
N THR A 161 12.19 -13.97 -19.29
CA THR A 161 11.65 -14.59 -20.49
C THR A 161 12.80 -15.01 -21.39
N GLY A 162 12.83 -16.28 -21.80
CA GLY A 162 13.91 -16.83 -22.63
C GLY A 162 13.64 -18.28 -23.03
N GLY A 163 12.52 -18.51 -23.74
CA GLY A 163 12.07 -19.85 -24.14
C GLY A 163 11.09 -20.49 -23.16
N SER A 164 11.17 -20.18 -21.88
CA SER A 164 10.17 -20.47 -20.85
C SER A 164 10.14 -19.33 -19.84
N PHE A 165 8.97 -19.12 -19.21
CA PHE A 165 8.85 -18.12 -18.13
C PHE A 165 9.46 -18.70 -16.86
N VAL A 166 10.41 -17.97 -16.28
CA VAL A 166 11.09 -18.38 -15.05
C VAL A 166 10.96 -17.27 -14.01
N ARG A 167 10.45 -17.61 -12.83
CA ARG A 167 10.56 -16.79 -11.62
C ARG A 167 11.73 -17.28 -10.79
N LYS A 168 12.55 -16.34 -10.36
CA LYS A 168 13.63 -16.55 -9.40
C LYS A 168 13.48 -15.56 -8.26
N TRP A 169 14.04 -15.88 -7.13
CA TRP A 169 14.12 -14.99 -5.97
C TRP A 169 15.46 -15.17 -5.27
N ASN A 170 15.96 -14.09 -4.72
CA ASN A 170 17.19 -14.08 -3.95
C ASN A 170 16.90 -14.54 -2.50
N GLU A 171 17.93 -15.03 -1.81
CA GLU A 171 17.84 -15.36 -0.39
C GLU A 171 17.33 -14.14 0.42
N PRO A 172 16.24 -14.27 1.22
CA PRO A 172 15.66 -13.14 1.95
C PRO A 172 16.44 -12.76 3.21
N ASP A 173 17.16 -13.70 3.83
CA ASP A 173 18.02 -13.42 4.98
C ASP A 173 19.27 -12.66 4.54
N LEU A 174 19.53 -11.52 5.18
CA LEU A 174 20.63 -10.63 4.79
C LEU A 174 22.01 -11.29 4.89
N VAL A 175 22.25 -12.08 5.94
CA VAL A 175 23.54 -12.72 6.14
C VAL A 175 23.77 -13.80 5.09
N ARG A 176 22.77 -14.67 4.90
CA ARG A 176 22.82 -15.71 3.87
C ARG A 176 22.92 -15.14 2.45
N TYR A 177 22.25 -14.02 2.19
CA TYR A 177 22.37 -13.32 0.90
C TYR A 177 23.80 -12.86 0.65
N PHE A 178 24.49 -12.26 1.64
CA PHE A 178 25.88 -11.87 1.52
C PHE A 178 26.82 -13.08 1.32
N ASP A 179 26.55 -14.17 2.03
CA ASP A 179 27.34 -15.41 1.88
C ASP A 179 27.17 -15.98 0.46
N ALA A 180 25.94 -16.05 -0.06
CA ALA A 180 25.64 -16.52 -1.41
C ALA A 180 26.30 -15.65 -2.50
N VAL A 181 26.20 -14.31 -2.36
CA VAL A 181 26.86 -13.37 -3.29
C VAL A 181 28.39 -13.56 -3.27
N THR A 182 28.97 -13.74 -2.09
CA THR A 182 30.43 -13.94 -1.92
C THR A 182 30.86 -15.26 -2.52
N ALA A 183 30.08 -16.31 -2.34
CA ALA A 183 30.32 -17.63 -2.92
C ALA A 183 30.03 -17.72 -4.43
N LYS A 184 29.40 -16.69 -5.03
CA LYS A 184 28.89 -16.67 -6.40
C LYS A 184 27.82 -17.76 -6.66
N ASP A 185 27.07 -18.10 -5.63
CA ASP A 185 26.00 -19.10 -5.62
C ASP A 185 24.64 -18.37 -5.46
N LEU A 186 24.20 -17.72 -6.55
CA LEU A 186 22.95 -16.93 -6.63
C LEU A 186 21.94 -17.59 -7.57
#